data_6e120e6df8b861c0cada95fcc5e3af6a
#
_entry.id   6e120e6df8b861c0cada95fcc5e3af6a
#
_cell.length_a   1.000
_cell.length_b   1.000
_cell.length_c   1.000
_cell.angle_alpha   90.00
_cell.angle_beta   90.00
_cell.angle_gamma   90.00
#
_symmetry.space_group_name_H-M   'P 1'
#
loop_
_entity.id
_entity.type
_entity.pdbx_description
1 polymer ?
#
loop_
_entity_poly.entity_id
_entity_poly.type
_entity_poly.pdbx_seq_one_letter_code
_entity_poly.pdbx_strand_id
1 'polypeptide(L)'
;MINLPLEYKERMKSLLGDEYPLYENTLEQPPQKAFRINTKKIAVEDFLNCCDLAKEKIPYVENGFYLDSQKIGNHPLHHAGAIYVQEPAAMAPAECAPIEKGWKVLDMCAAPGGKSSQLKAKIGEDGVLVSNEIIPSRCKILTGNMERLGFKNVVTTCMDTEKLATVFPATFDMVMVDAPCSGEGMFRKEEKAVTEWSAENVKMCAARQINILENAAKTLKNGGYIVYATCTFSLEENEMVIDEFLQNHPEFEILPVKNEIINSTRDGIRFDGCKCENINYARRFYPHVSRGEGQFMALLHNKNEGENYDFNTRKNEKIDSCVFDFLDNVLESYDKSQVTMYNGNPIYFTPDFEVKKGVAFSCGVNIGEVRKNYIQPHHQFFMAMGDKFKRKIELPLDSEDLRKYLHGEEINTDCENGWAVVTVCGCTVGGVKVVSGRAKNHYPKGLRSL
;
A
#
# COMPACT_ATOMS: atom_id res chain seq x y z
N MET A 1 4.85 -8.92 -30.63
CA MET A 1 5.65 -9.93 -29.88
C MET A 1 6.72 -9.22 -29.06
N ILE A 2 6.83 -9.52 -27.78
CA ILE A 2 7.90 -9.03 -26.90
C ILE A 2 9.19 -9.75 -27.31
N ASN A 3 10.26 -8.98 -27.59
CA ASN A 3 11.55 -9.57 -27.94
C ASN A 3 12.33 -9.93 -26.67
N LEU A 4 12.09 -11.12 -26.14
CA LEU A 4 12.75 -11.61 -24.92
C LEU A 4 14.20 -12.00 -25.18
N PRO A 5 15.13 -11.73 -24.23
CA PRO A 5 16.52 -12.22 -24.30
C PRO A 5 16.59 -13.74 -24.46
N LEU A 6 17.52 -14.24 -25.28
CA LEU A 6 17.63 -15.68 -25.54
C LEU A 6 17.89 -16.46 -24.25
N GLU A 7 18.85 -15.99 -23.45
CA GLU A 7 19.22 -16.61 -22.17
C GLU A 7 17.99 -16.69 -21.21
N TYR A 8 17.15 -15.65 -21.17
CA TYR A 8 15.89 -15.70 -20.40
C TYR A 8 14.95 -16.81 -20.89
N LYS A 9 14.78 -16.94 -22.23
CA LYS A 9 13.94 -18.00 -22.81
C LYS A 9 14.43 -19.39 -22.43
N GLU A 10 15.73 -19.61 -22.47
CA GLU A 10 16.32 -20.90 -22.11
C GLU A 10 16.12 -21.21 -20.62
N ARG A 11 16.31 -20.23 -19.75
CA ARG A 11 16.04 -20.35 -18.31
C ARG A 11 14.57 -20.69 -18.04
N MET A 12 13.63 -20.00 -18.68
CA MET A 12 12.20 -20.26 -18.49
C MET A 12 11.77 -21.61 -19.04
N LYS A 13 12.36 -22.08 -20.16
CA LYS A 13 12.15 -23.45 -20.68
C LYS A 13 12.62 -24.50 -19.69
N SER A 14 13.79 -24.29 -19.08
CA SER A 14 14.30 -25.20 -18.05
C SER A 14 13.42 -25.20 -16.80
N LEU A 15 12.90 -24.03 -16.40
CA LEU A 15 12.10 -23.83 -15.20
C LEU A 15 10.69 -24.45 -15.34
N LEU A 16 10.05 -24.27 -16.49
CA LEU A 16 8.64 -24.62 -16.73
C LEU A 16 8.45 -25.95 -17.47
N GLY A 17 9.52 -26.47 -18.12
CA GLY A 17 9.41 -27.71 -18.91
C GLY A 17 8.25 -27.67 -19.90
N ASP A 18 7.36 -28.62 -19.81
CA ASP A 18 6.19 -28.77 -20.69
C ASP A 18 5.16 -27.63 -20.55
N GLU A 19 5.19 -26.85 -19.47
CA GLU A 19 4.32 -25.67 -19.28
C GLU A 19 4.83 -24.42 -20.03
N TYR A 20 6.09 -24.41 -20.54
CA TYR A 20 6.66 -23.22 -21.20
C TYR A 20 5.83 -22.70 -22.37
N PRO A 21 5.27 -23.52 -23.29
CA PRO A 21 4.41 -23.02 -24.37
C PRO A 21 3.15 -22.32 -23.88
N LEU A 22 2.57 -22.77 -22.74
CA LEU A 22 1.40 -22.11 -22.14
C LEU A 22 1.79 -20.73 -21.58
N TYR A 23 2.94 -20.65 -20.94
CA TYR A 23 3.49 -19.36 -20.46
C TYR A 23 3.76 -18.41 -21.63
N GLU A 24 4.47 -18.88 -22.68
CA GLU A 24 4.84 -18.07 -23.84
C GLU A 24 3.61 -17.47 -24.53
N ASN A 25 2.53 -18.22 -24.67
CA ASN A 25 1.25 -17.75 -25.22
C ASN A 25 0.65 -16.59 -24.41
N THR A 26 0.90 -16.52 -23.10
CA THR A 26 0.37 -15.43 -22.26
C THR A 26 1.06 -14.10 -22.54
N LEU A 27 2.29 -14.12 -23.03
CA LEU A 27 3.05 -12.90 -23.32
C LEU A 27 2.47 -12.09 -24.48
N GLU A 28 1.65 -12.71 -25.34
CA GLU A 28 0.93 -12.04 -26.44
C GLU A 28 -0.43 -11.45 -26.00
N GLN A 29 -0.90 -11.82 -24.80
CA GLN A 29 -2.17 -11.35 -24.28
C GLN A 29 -2.00 -10.01 -23.54
N PRO A 30 -3.02 -9.14 -23.56
CA PRO A 30 -2.98 -7.92 -22.78
C PRO A 30 -2.88 -8.22 -21.27
N PRO A 31 -2.14 -7.39 -20.50
CA PRO A 31 -2.03 -7.57 -19.05
C PRO A 31 -3.38 -7.45 -18.36
N GLN A 32 -3.65 -8.33 -17.41
CA GLN A 32 -4.87 -8.30 -16.63
C GLN A 32 -4.89 -7.09 -15.69
N LYS A 33 -6.01 -6.38 -15.68
CA LYS A 33 -6.24 -5.25 -14.76
C LYS A 33 -7.14 -5.66 -13.62
N ALA A 34 -6.91 -5.07 -12.46
CA ALA A 34 -7.74 -5.27 -11.29
C ALA A 34 -7.68 -4.06 -10.35
N PHE A 35 -8.56 -4.02 -9.37
CA PHE A 35 -8.55 -3.03 -8.30
C PHE A 35 -9.02 -3.66 -6.99
N ARG A 36 -8.70 -2.99 -5.89
CA ARG A 36 -9.26 -3.28 -4.56
C ARG A 36 -10.18 -2.14 -4.12
N ILE A 37 -11.29 -2.50 -3.51
CA ILE A 37 -12.16 -1.56 -2.82
C ILE A 37 -11.49 -1.19 -1.48
N ASN A 38 -11.44 0.11 -1.17
CA ASN A 38 -10.96 0.60 0.10
C ASN A 38 -12.08 0.50 1.15
N THR A 39 -12.08 -0.59 1.90
CA THR A 39 -13.12 -0.89 2.90
C THR A 39 -13.16 0.09 4.08
N LYS A 40 -12.15 0.96 4.22
CA LYS A 40 -12.22 2.11 5.13
C LYS A 40 -13.22 3.18 4.65
N LYS A 41 -13.38 3.33 3.34
CA LYS A 41 -14.22 4.37 2.72
C LYS A 41 -15.64 3.90 2.43
N ILE A 42 -15.77 2.66 2.00
CA ILE A 42 -17.05 2.09 1.55
C ILE A 42 -17.03 0.57 1.72
N ALA A 43 -18.11 0.00 2.23
CA ALA A 43 -18.26 -1.45 2.27
C ALA A 43 -18.32 -2.04 0.86
N VAL A 44 -17.89 -3.30 0.69
CA VAL A 44 -17.88 -3.95 -0.63
C VAL A 44 -19.29 -3.97 -1.23
N GLU A 45 -20.30 -4.31 -0.45
CA GLU A 45 -21.70 -4.37 -0.88
C GLU A 45 -22.22 -3.00 -1.35
N ASP A 46 -21.94 -1.93 -0.59
CA ASP A 46 -22.35 -0.56 -0.94
C ASP A 46 -21.65 -0.10 -2.22
N PHE A 47 -20.39 -0.46 -2.42
CA PHE A 47 -19.67 -0.16 -3.66
C PHE A 47 -20.33 -0.84 -4.87
N LEU A 48 -20.66 -2.13 -4.74
CA LEU A 48 -21.30 -2.90 -5.80
C LEU A 48 -22.70 -2.37 -6.16
N ASN A 49 -23.39 -1.76 -5.18
CA ASN A 49 -24.70 -1.12 -5.40
C ASN A 49 -24.59 0.24 -6.10
N CYS A 50 -23.49 0.98 -5.92
CA CYS A 50 -23.34 2.33 -6.48
C CYS A 50 -22.53 2.38 -7.79
N CYS A 51 -21.82 1.29 -8.15
CA CYS A 51 -20.89 1.30 -9.29
C CYS A 51 -20.71 -0.11 -9.90
N ASP A 52 -20.77 -0.20 -11.22
CA ASP A 52 -20.67 -1.45 -12.01
C ASP A 52 -19.24 -1.79 -12.47
N LEU A 53 -18.21 -1.13 -11.93
CA LEU A 53 -16.80 -1.37 -12.29
C LEU A 53 -16.32 -2.78 -11.93
N ALA A 54 -16.84 -3.35 -10.84
CA ALA A 54 -16.45 -4.67 -10.37
C ALA A 54 -17.09 -5.77 -11.22
N LYS A 55 -16.26 -6.65 -11.79
CA LYS A 55 -16.74 -7.77 -12.62
C LYS A 55 -16.64 -9.07 -11.83
N GLU A 56 -15.53 -9.74 -11.88
CA GLU A 56 -15.30 -11.00 -11.21
C GLU A 56 -14.38 -10.80 -9.99
N LYS A 57 -14.68 -11.48 -8.90
CA LYS A 57 -13.89 -11.42 -7.66
C LYS A 57 -12.55 -12.15 -7.83
N ILE A 58 -11.49 -11.59 -7.28
CA ILE A 58 -10.18 -12.27 -7.19
C ILE A 58 -10.29 -13.32 -6.07
N PRO A 59 -9.98 -14.61 -6.34
CA PRO A 59 -10.28 -15.71 -5.42
C PRO A 59 -9.65 -15.57 -4.03
N TYR A 60 -8.45 -15.00 -3.93
CA TYR A 60 -7.67 -14.87 -2.70
C TYR A 60 -7.71 -13.47 -2.06
N VAL A 61 -8.49 -12.52 -2.63
CA VAL A 61 -8.61 -11.13 -2.11
C VAL A 61 -10.08 -10.79 -1.92
N GLU A 62 -10.49 -10.61 -0.66
CA GLU A 62 -11.91 -10.43 -0.31
C GLU A 62 -12.54 -9.19 -0.98
N ASN A 63 -11.81 -8.09 -1.05
CA ASN A 63 -12.24 -6.80 -1.64
C ASN A 63 -11.60 -6.53 -3.01
N GLY A 64 -11.02 -7.56 -3.67
CA GLY A 64 -10.35 -7.48 -4.96
C GLY A 64 -11.21 -7.94 -6.11
N PHE A 65 -11.23 -7.17 -7.21
CA PHE A 65 -12.03 -7.46 -8.40
C PHE A 65 -11.24 -7.25 -9.68
N TYR A 66 -11.46 -8.12 -10.66
CA TYR A 66 -10.97 -7.91 -12.01
C TYR A 66 -11.69 -6.72 -12.67
N LEU A 67 -10.98 -6.05 -13.55
CA LEU A 67 -11.44 -4.87 -14.26
C LEU A 67 -11.36 -5.11 -15.77
N ASP A 68 -12.41 -4.76 -16.48
CA ASP A 68 -12.35 -4.64 -17.94
C ASP A 68 -11.42 -3.48 -18.35
N SER A 69 -11.03 -3.41 -19.60
CA SER A 69 -9.97 -2.56 -20.15
C SER A 69 -10.10 -1.04 -19.94
N GLN A 70 -11.04 -0.57 -19.14
CA GLN A 70 -11.30 0.85 -18.89
C GLN A 70 -10.13 1.53 -18.16
N LYS A 71 -9.90 2.80 -18.50
CA LYS A 71 -8.98 3.69 -17.75
C LYS A 71 -9.75 4.29 -16.58
N ILE A 72 -9.48 3.82 -15.35
CA ILE A 72 -10.16 4.29 -14.14
C ILE A 72 -9.41 5.36 -13.35
N GLY A 73 -8.25 5.82 -13.83
CA GLY A 73 -7.46 6.85 -13.14
C GLY A 73 -8.21 8.17 -12.92
N ASN A 74 -9.13 8.52 -13.84
CA ASN A 74 -9.97 9.72 -13.74
C ASN A 74 -11.37 9.43 -13.18
N HIS A 75 -11.64 8.21 -12.72
CA HIS A 75 -12.95 7.88 -12.18
C HIS A 75 -13.16 8.58 -10.81
N PRO A 76 -14.34 9.19 -10.54
CA PRO A 76 -14.57 9.90 -9.28
C PRO A 76 -14.30 9.07 -8.03
N LEU A 77 -14.62 7.77 -8.01
CA LEU A 77 -14.32 6.88 -6.90
C LEU A 77 -12.82 6.61 -6.71
N HIS A 78 -11.99 6.75 -7.76
CA HIS A 78 -10.55 6.75 -7.62
C HIS A 78 -10.06 8.03 -6.93
N HIS A 79 -10.58 9.20 -7.34
CA HIS A 79 -10.29 10.48 -6.66
C HIS A 79 -10.74 10.47 -5.20
N ALA A 80 -11.89 9.88 -4.90
CA ALA A 80 -12.40 9.70 -3.53
C ALA A 80 -11.56 8.70 -2.69
N GLY A 81 -10.61 8.01 -3.28
CA GLY A 81 -9.84 6.98 -2.59
C GLY A 81 -10.65 5.73 -2.22
N ALA A 82 -11.81 5.53 -2.83
CA ALA A 82 -12.65 4.36 -2.64
C ALA A 82 -12.07 3.10 -3.29
N ILE A 83 -11.16 3.27 -4.27
CA ILE A 83 -10.49 2.17 -4.96
C ILE A 83 -8.99 2.41 -5.11
N TYR A 84 -8.25 1.29 -5.18
CA TYR A 84 -6.84 1.25 -5.54
C TYR A 84 -6.61 0.25 -6.68
N VAL A 85 -6.10 0.73 -7.82
CA VAL A 85 -5.77 -0.12 -8.98
C VAL A 85 -4.48 -0.86 -8.69
N GLN A 86 -4.53 -2.18 -8.79
CA GLN A 86 -3.39 -3.05 -8.54
C GLN A 86 -3.47 -4.30 -9.41
N GLU A 87 -2.33 -4.83 -9.78
CA GLU A 87 -2.19 -6.10 -10.47
C GLU A 87 -2.66 -7.25 -9.55
N PRO A 88 -3.43 -8.24 -10.05
CA PRO A 88 -4.01 -9.29 -9.20
C PRO A 88 -2.99 -10.05 -8.35
N ALA A 89 -1.92 -10.59 -8.94
CA ALA A 89 -0.93 -11.37 -8.21
C ALA A 89 -0.17 -10.54 -7.16
N ALA A 90 0.07 -9.24 -7.44
CA ALA A 90 0.70 -8.32 -6.49
C ALA A 90 -0.15 -8.02 -5.24
N MET A 91 -1.43 -8.42 -5.23
CA MET A 91 -2.29 -8.31 -4.04
C MET A 91 -2.07 -9.47 -3.06
N ALA A 92 -1.60 -10.63 -3.52
CA ALA A 92 -1.49 -11.85 -2.71
C ALA A 92 -0.51 -11.75 -1.53
N PRO A 93 0.67 -11.11 -1.64
CA PRO A 93 1.61 -11.04 -0.51
C PRO A 93 1.00 -10.43 0.77
N ALA A 94 0.16 -9.41 0.63
CA ALA A 94 -0.51 -8.81 1.79
C ALA A 94 -1.68 -9.67 2.35
N GLU A 95 -2.00 -10.78 1.68
CA GLU A 95 -3.03 -11.74 2.11
C GLU A 95 -2.46 -12.96 2.83
N CYS A 96 -1.14 -13.19 2.78
CA CYS A 96 -0.57 -14.42 3.33
C CYS A 96 -0.30 -14.39 4.83
N ALA A 97 -0.01 -13.23 5.44
CA ALA A 97 0.24 -13.15 6.86
C ALA A 97 -1.06 -13.10 7.70
N PRO A 98 -1.05 -13.65 8.94
CA PRO A 98 -2.17 -13.61 9.86
C PRO A 98 -2.27 -12.25 10.56
N ILE A 99 -2.55 -11.19 9.78
CA ILE A 99 -2.55 -9.81 10.26
C ILE A 99 -3.71 -9.55 11.20
N GLU A 100 -3.43 -8.94 12.36
CA GLU A 100 -4.41 -8.55 13.35
C GLU A 100 -4.61 -7.02 13.39
N LYS A 101 -5.79 -6.59 13.86
CA LYS A 101 -6.07 -5.17 14.11
C LYS A 101 -5.17 -4.63 15.21
N GLY A 102 -4.71 -3.40 15.06
CA GLY A 102 -3.83 -2.74 16.03
C GLY A 102 -2.34 -3.03 15.84
N TRP A 103 -1.95 -3.97 14.95
CA TRP A 103 -0.54 -4.27 14.71
C TRP A 103 0.25 -3.06 14.20
N LYS A 104 1.53 -3.05 14.52
CA LYS A 104 2.55 -2.17 13.93
C LYS A 104 3.20 -2.91 12.76
N VAL A 105 3.02 -2.40 11.55
CA VAL A 105 3.48 -3.05 10.33
C VAL A 105 4.44 -2.15 9.58
N LEU A 106 5.52 -2.73 9.04
CA LEU A 106 6.46 -2.08 8.15
C LEU A 106 6.29 -2.62 6.73
N ASP A 107 6.14 -1.72 5.74
CA ASP A 107 6.34 -2.02 4.33
C ASP A 107 7.68 -1.40 3.90
N MET A 108 8.70 -2.25 3.73
CA MET A 108 10.10 -1.83 3.65
C MET A 108 10.48 -1.26 2.28
N CYS A 109 9.79 -1.65 1.19
CA CYS A 109 10.01 -1.23 -0.19
C CYS A 109 8.68 -0.88 -0.85
N ALA A 110 8.00 0.14 -0.30
CA ALA A 110 6.55 0.31 -0.37
C ALA A 110 5.99 0.92 -1.67
N ALA A 111 6.78 1.75 -2.38
CA ALA A 111 6.23 2.52 -3.50
C ALA A 111 5.78 1.63 -4.68
N PRO A 112 4.64 1.93 -5.29
CA PRO A 112 3.80 3.13 -5.13
C PRO A 112 2.72 3.07 -4.03
N GLY A 113 2.64 2.01 -3.19
CA GLY A 113 1.73 1.92 -2.06
C GLY A 113 0.60 0.89 -2.20
N GLY A 114 0.67 -0.01 -3.18
CA GLY A 114 -0.33 -1.06 -3.38
C GLY A 114 -0.44 -2.00 -2.18
N LYS A 115 0.67 -2.60 -1.77
CA LYS A 115 0.75 -3.48 -0.60
C LYS A 115 0.54 -2.70 0.70
N SER A 116 1.18 -1.53 0.85
CA SER A 116 0.98 -0.61 1.99
C SER A 116 -0.50 -0.31 2.27
N SER A 117 -1.26 0.05 1.23
CA SER A 117 -2.68 0.37 1.38
C SER A 117 -3.53 -0.84 1.80
N GLN A 118 -3.17 -2.02 1.34
CA GLN A 118 -3.83 -3.27 1.71
C GLN A 118 -3.51 -3.65 3.17
N LEU A 119 -2.24 -3.57 3.57
CA LEU A 119 -1.79 -3.79 4.93
C LEU A 119 -2.49 -2.82 5.90
N LYS A 120 -2.53 -1.51 5.55
CA LYS A 120 -3.19 -0.51 6.41
C LYS A 120 -4.68 -0.79 6.59
N ALA A 121 -5.38 -1.21 5.54
CA ALA A 121 -6.78 -1.60 5.66
C ALA A 121 -6.99 -2.79 6.61
N LYS A 122 -6.07 -3.76 6.62
CA LYS A 122 -6.14 -4.96 7.48
C LYS A 122 -5.87 -4.66 8.95
N ILE A 123 -4.84 -3.88 9.27
CA ILE A 123 -4.51 -3.52 10.66
C ILE A 123 -5.49 -2.54 11.29
N GLY A 124 -6.43 -2.02 10.53
CA GLY A 124 -7.48 -1.12 11.02
C GLY A 124 -7.00 0.29 11.39
N GLU A 125 -7.86 1.07 12.04
CA GLU A 125 -7.57 2.46 12.37
C GLU A 125 -6.51 2.60 13.47
N ASP A 126 -6.53 1.73 14.48
CA ASP A 126 -5.61 1.76 15.64
C ASP A 126 -4.20 1.27 15.28
N GLY A 127 -4.08 0.41 14.28
CA GLY A 127 -2.78 -0.08 13.81
C GLY A 127 -1.92 1.02 13.18
N VAL A 128 -0.60 0.87 13.28
CA VAL A 128 0.37 1.79 12.69
C VAL A 128 1.05 1.15 11.49
N LEU A 129 1.05 1.84 10.37
CA LEU A 129 1.81 1.46 9.18
C LEU A 129 3.00 2.41 9.00
N VAL A 130 4.19 1.85 8.94
CA VAL A 130 5.38 2.55 8.42
C VAL A 130 5.64 2.06 6.99
N SER A 131 5.69 2.97 6.03
CA SER A 131 5.93 2.66 4.63
C SER A 131 7.19 3.38 4.16
N ASN A 132 8.21 2.62 3.77
CA ASN A 132 9.50 3.16 3.37
C ASN A 132 9.73 3.04 1.86
N GLU A 133 10.38 4.03 1.29
CA GLU A 133 10.87 4.03 -0.08
C GLU A 133 12.16 4.84 -0.16
N ILE A 134 13.23 4.26 -0.69
CA ILE A 134 14.55 4.90 -0.75
C ILE A 134 14.62 6.07 -1.75
N ILE A 135 13.78 6.05 -2.82
CA ILE A 135 13.79 7.04 -3.90
C ILE A 135 12.80 8.17 -3.58
N PRO A 136 13.27 9.43 -3.39
CA PRO A 136 12.40 10.54 -2.95
C PRO A 136 11.19 10.81 -3.85
N SER A 137 11.35 10.70 -5.18
CA SER A 137 10.25 10.89 -6.13
C SER A 137 9.18 9.82 -5.98
N ARG A 138 9.57 8.55 -5.75
CA ARG A 138 8.64 7.44 -5.49
C ARG A 138 8.02 7.53 -4.10
N CYS A 139 8.79 7.98 -3.09
CA CYS A 139 8.26 8.24 -1.75
C CYS A 139 7.14 9.30 -1.76
N LYS A 140 7.28 10.35 -2.60
CA LYS A 140 6.22 11.34 -2.81
C LYS A 140 4.94 10.73 -3.40
N ILE A 141 5.07 9.81 -4.36
CA ILE A 141 3.92 9.09 -4.96
C ILE A 141 3.24 8.20 -3.89
N LEU A 142 4.03 7.45 -3.13
CA LEU A 142 3.56 6.64 -2.01
C LEU A 142 2.75 7.49 -1.02
N THR A 143 3.32 8.60 -0.54
CA THR A 143 2.65 9.52 0.38
C THR A 143 1.33 10.03 -0.20
N GLY A 144 1.32 10.49 -1.45
CA GLY A 144 0.10 10.96 -2.11
C GLY A 144 -0.99 9.89 -2.21
N ASN A 145 -0.62 8.62 -2.45
CA ASN A 145 -1.57 7.52 -2.45
C ASN A 145 -2.15 7.25 -1.05
N MET A 146 -1.32 7.28 0.02
CA MET A 146 -1.82 7.10 1.38
C MET A 146 -2.77 8.24 1.79
N GLU A 147 -2.45 9.48 1.42
CA GLU A 147 -3.30 10.66 1.64
C GLU A 147 -4.64 10.54 0.90
N ARG A 148 -4.63 10.18 -0.39
CA ARG A 148 -5.83 10.00 -1.21
C ARG A 148 -6.75 8.92 -0.64
N LEU A 149 -6.20 7.81 -0.17
CA LEU A 149 -6.96 6.73 0.45
C LEU A 149 -7.51 7.10 1.85
N GLY A 150 -7.06 8.21 2.43
CA GLY A 150 -7.56 8.74 3.69
C GLY A 150 -7.19 7.92 4.91
N PHE A 151 -6.05 7.24 4.87
CA PHE A 151 -5.58 6.45 6.01
C PHE A 151 -5.02 7.34 7.13
N LYS A 152 -5.39 7.01 8.37
CA LYS A 152 -4.78 7.53 9.60
C LYS A 152 -3.63 6.62 10.04
N ASN A 153 -2.80 7.10 10.97
CA ASN A 153 -1.71 6.31 11.56
C ASN A 153 -0.77 5.67 10.52
N VAL A 154 -0.45 6.45 9.47
CA VAL A 154 0.55 6.10 8.47
C VAL A 154 1.75 7.01 8.61
N VAL A 155 2.94 6.43 8.59
CA VAL A 155 4.22 7.12 8.53
C VAL A 155 4.90 6.74 7.23
N THR A 156 5.26 7.71 6.40
CA THR A 156 6.12 7.45 5.25
C THR A 156 7.54 7.87 5.57
N THR A 157 8.52 7.04 5.20
CA THR A 157 9.94 7.30 5.39
C THR A 157 10.68 7.24 4.05
N CYS A 158 11.79 7.98 3.94
CA CYS A 158 12.60 7.99 2.74
C CYS A 158 14.07 7.73 3.13
N MET A 159 14.42 6.45 3.30
CA MET A 159 15.75 6.06 3.75
C MET A 159 16.11 4.64 3.28
N ASP A 160 17.41 4.30 3.34
CA ASP A 160 17.87 2.94 3.14
C ASP A 160 17.43 2.01 4.28
N THR A 161 17.46 0.70 4.03
CA THR A 161 16.94 -0.30 4.98
C THR A 161 17.82 -0.47 6.21
N GLU A 162 19.12 -0.20 6.13
CA GLU A 162 20.04 -0.24 7.28
C GLU A 162 19.73 0.87 8.29
N LYS A 163 19.53 2.09 7.78
CA LYS A 163 19.09 3.22 8.60
C LYS A 163 17.70 2.97 9.20
N LEU A 164 16.79 2.37 8.42
CA LEU A 164 15.46 2.01 8.89
C LEU A 164 15.53 1.03 10.06
N ALA A 165 16.38 0.00 9.98
CA ALA A 165 16.62 -0.97 11.05
C ALA A 165 17.22 -0.32 12.32
N THR A 166 18.06 0.70 12.14
CA THR A 166 18.62 1.47 13.27
C THR A 166 17.56 2.35 13.95
N VAL A 167 16.61 2.88 13.17
CA VAL A 167 15.57 3.77 13.70
C VAL A 167 14.45 3.01 14.40
N PHE A 168 14.11 1.83 13.89
CA PHE A 168 12.98 1.01 14.35
C PHE A 168 13.41 -0.42 14.72
N PRO A 169 14.35 -0.64 15.67
CA PRO A 169 14.76 -1.99 16.06
C PRO A 169 13.62 -2.71 16.77
N ALA A 170 13.39 -3.99 16.47
CA ALA A 170 12.41 -4.88 17.10
C ALA A 170 11.03 -4.22 17.36
N THR A 171 10.51 -3.51 16.35
CA THR A 171 9.35 -2.60 16.48
C THR A 171 8.07 -3.20 15.95
N PHE A 172 8.16 -4.00 14.88
CA PHE A 172 7.01 -4.37 14.06
C PHE A 172 6.55 -5.80 14.33
N ASP A 173 5.24 -5.99 14.34
CA ASP A 173 4.60 -7.30 14.44
C ASP A 173 4.70 -8.06 13.10
N MET A 174 4.77 -7.30 11.99
CA MET A 174 4.97 -7.84 10.65
C MET A 174 5.79 -6.88 9.78
N VAL A 175 6.66 -7.42 8.94
CA VAL A 175 7.43 -6.69 7.93
C VAL A 175 7.10 -7.25 6.54
N MET A 176 6.65 -6.39 5.63
CA MET A 176 6.52 -6.68 4.19
C MET A 176 7.82 -6.29 3.49
N VAL A 177 8.39 -7.22 2.76
CA VAL A 177 9.58 -7.03 1.91
C VAL A 177 9.19 -7.33 0.47
N ASP A 178 8.56 -6.35 -0.22
CA ASP A 178 8.36 -6.42 -1.67
C ASP A 178 9.66 -5.96 -2.34
N ALA A 179 10.59 -6.90 -2.46
CA ALA A 179 11.97 -6.59 -2.74
C ALA A 179 12.19 -6.08 -4.18
N PRO A 180 13.04 -5.05 -4.40
CA PRO A 180 13.46 -4.69 -5.75
C PRO A 180 14.16 -5.88 -6.41
N CYS A 181 13.71 -6.26 -7.62
CA CYS A 181 14.10 -7.46 -8.31
C CYS A 181 14.34 -7.21 -9.81
N SER A 182 14.74 -8.24 -10.55
CA SER A 182 14.96 -8.18 -12.01
C SER A 182 13.67 -7.91 -12.82
N GLY A 183 12.49 -8.10 -12.22
CA GLY A 183 11.20 -7.72 -12.81
C GLY A 183 10.71 -8.60 -13.93
N GLU A 184 11.13 -9.87 -14.02
CA GLU A 184 10.75 -10.81 -15.09
C GLU A 184 9.23 -10.97 -15.26
N GLY A 185 8.48 -10.92 -14.16
CA GLY A 185 7.02 -10.96 -14.16
C GLY A 185 6.37 -9.69 -14.72
N MET A 186 7.13 -8.63 -15.01
CA MET A 186 6.63 -7.36 -15.51
C MET A 186 6.85 -7.17 -17.03
N PHE A 187 7.44 -8.12 -17.71
CA PHE A 187 7.84 -8.01 -19.12
C PHE A 187 6.67 -7.65 -20.06
N ARG A 188 5.46 -8.07 -19.74
CA ARG A 188 4.26 -7.68 -20.52
C ARG A 188 3.86 -6.20 -20.35
N LYS A 189 4.31 -5.56 -19.27
CA LYS A 189 3.91 -4.18 -18.89
C LYS A 189 5.01 -3.16 -19.09
N GLU A 190 6.26 -3.57 -18.95
CA GLU A 190 7.42 -2.68 -18.91
C GLU A 190 8.51 -3.15 -19.85
N GLU A 191 8.59 -2.56 -21.04
CA GLU A 191 9.64 -2.83 -22.02
C GLU A 191 11.04 -2.60 -21.45
N LYS A 192 11.18 -1.64 -20.53
CA LYS A 192 12.42 -1.35 -19.85
C LYS A 192 12.93 -2.54 -19.03
N ALA A 193 12.03 -3.29 -18.36
CA ALA A 193 12.41 -4.48 -17.61
C ALA A 193 13.03 -5.56 -18.52
N VAL A 194 12.53 -5.70 -19.75
CA VAL A 194 13.09 -6.63 -20.75
C VAL A 194 14.49 -6.19 -21.20
N THR A 195 14.68 -4.89 -21.48
CA THR A 195 15.96 -4.36 -22.02
C THR A 195 17.08 -4.30 -20.98
N GLU A 196 16.74 -4.13 -19.70
CA GLU A 196 17.68 -4.08 -18.57
C GLU A 196 17.98 -5.47 -17.97
N TRP A 197 17.26 -6.50 -18.40
CA TRP A 197 17.42 -7.84 -17.85
C TRP A 197 18.77 -8.47 -18.28
N SER A 198 19.47 -9.07 -17.35
CA SER A 198 20.61 -9.96 -17.57
C SER A 198 20.77 -10.91 -16.38
N ALA A 199 21.42 -12.07 -16.59
CA ALA A 199 21.72 -13.00 -15.50
C ALA A 199 22.61 -12.37 -14.41
N GLU A 200 23.46 -11.41 -14.78
CA GLU A 200 24.28 -10.68 -13.83
C GLU A 200 23.43 -9.73 -12.98
N ASN A 201 22.46 -9.03 -13.58
CA ASN A 201 21.50 -8.19 -12.85
C ASN A 201 20.67 -9.02 -11.86
N VAL A 202 20.24 -10.23 -12.24
CA VAL A 202 19.56 -11.19 -11.34
C VAL A 202 20.40 -11.45 -10.08
N LYS A 203 21.69 -11.77 -10.24
CA LYS A 203 22.61 -12.01 -9.11
C LYS A 203 22.80 -10.77 -8.22
N MET A 204 22.92 -9.59 -8.82
CA MET A 204 23.02 -8.33 -8.06
C MET A 204 21.75 -8.04 -7.28
N CYS A 205 20.58 -8.34 -7.85
CA CYS A 205 19.31 -8.22 -7.17
C CYS A 205 19.22 -9.19 -5.98
N ALA A 206 19.60 -10.46 -6.17
CA ALA A 206 19.61 -11.47 -5.11
C ALA A 206 20.47 -11.03 -3.90
N ALA A 207 21.71 -10.57 -4.15
CA ALA A 207 22.58 -10.06 -3.09
C ALA A 207 21.98 -8.85 -2.33
N ARG A 208 21.27 -7.96 -3.03
CA ARG A 208 20.56 -6.83 -2.42
C ARG A 208 19.38 -7.31 -1.57
N GLN A 209 18.65 -8.32 -2.05
CA GLN A 209 17.49 -8.87 -1.37
C GLN A 209 17.87 -9.55 -0.05
N ILE A 210 18.98 -10.27 0.02
CA ILE A 210 19.54 -10.81 1.27
C ILE A 210 19.76 -9.66 2.28
N ASN A 211 20.45 -8.59 1.88
CA ASN A 211 20.68 -7.44 2.77
C ASN A 211 19.38 -6.79 3.26
N ILE A 212 18.36 -6.73 2.43
CA ILE A 212 17.05 -6.19 2.81
C ILE A 212 16.38 -7.10 3.84
N LEU A 213 16.40 -8.43 3.64
CA LEU A 213 15.86 -9.39 4.61
C LEU A 213 16.59 -9.36 5.95
N GLU A 214 17.92 -9.27 5.95
CA GLU A 214 18.74 -9.08 7.16
C GLU A 214 18.32 -7.84 7.97
N ASN A 215 18.05 -6.74 7.26
CA ASN A 215 17.57 -5.53 7.90
C ASN A 215 16.10 -5.65 8.35
N ALA A 216 15.26 -6.39 7.62
CA ALA A 216 13.88 -6.67 8.02
C ALA A 216 13.83 -7.44 9.34
N ALA A 217 14.66 -8.49 9.48
CA ALA A 217 14.76 -9.27 10.71
C ALA A 217 15.09 -8.40 11.93
N LYS A 218 15.99 -7.40 11.79
CA LYS A 218 16.35 -6.47 12.88
C LYS A 218 15.19 -5.56 13.32
N THR A 219 14.23 -5.28 12.41
CA THR A 219 13.07 -4.44 12.73
C THR A 219 11.90 -5.22 13.31
N LEU A 220 11.93 -6.55 13.18
CA LEU A 220 10.85 -7.45 13.58
C LEU A 220 10.91 -7.76 15.07
N LYS A 221 9.76 -7.83 15.73
CA LYS A 221 9.59 -8.36 17.07
C LYS A 221 9.80 -9.87 17.13
N ASN A 222 10.06 -10.40 18.32
CA ASN A 222 9.93 -11.82 18.61
C ASN A 222 8.49 -12.28 18.34
N GLY A 223 8.32 -13.45 17.75
CA GLY A 223 7.00 -13.97 17.33
C GLY A 223 6.39 -13.28 16.13
N GLY A 224 7.09 -12.34 15.50
CA GLY A 224 6.59 -11.59 14.34
C GLY A 224 6.76 -12.31 13.00
N TYR A 225 6.22 -11.71 11.94
CA TYR A 225 6.18 -12.30 10.61
C TYR A 225 6.91 -11.42 9.58
N ILE A 226 7.63 -12.05 8.65
CA ILE A 226 8.13 -11.41 7.43
C ILE A 226 7.39 -12.02 6.25
N VAL A 227 6.85 -11.18 5.37
CA VAL A 227 6.40 -11.59 4.05
C VAL A 227 7.41 -11.09 3.04
N TYR A 228 8.14 -12.02 2.46
CA TYR A 228 9.04 -11.74 1.34
C TYR A 228 8.31 -11.92 0.03
N ALA A 229 8.47 -11.00 -0.91
CA ALA A 229 7.87 -11.06 -2.23
C ALA A 229 8.76 -10.42 -3.30
N THR A 230 8.66 -10.92 -4.54
CA THR A 230 9.26 -10.36 -5.74
C THR A 230 8.34 -10.48 -6.93
N CYS A 231 8.54 -9.68 -7.96
CA CYS A 231 7.89 -9.85 -9.25
C CYS A 231 8.81 -10.52 -10.30
N THR A 232 9.59 -11.53 -9.89
CA THR A 232 10.49 -12.27 -10.79
C THR A 232 10.25 -13.78 -10.72
N PHE A 233 10.73 -14.52 -11.72
CA PHE A 233 10.69 -15.98 -11.76
C PHE A 233 12.03 -16.64 -11.40
N SER A 234 13.10 -15.85 -11.28
CA SER A 234 14.46 -16.35 -11.00
C SER A 234 14.53 -17.11 -9.68
N LEU A 235 15.12 -18.31 -9.69
CA LEU A 235 15.41 -19.08 -8.46
C LEU A 235 16.37 -18.33 -7.53
N GLU A 236 17.36 -17.65 -8.12
CA GLU A 236 18.38 -16.89 -7.41
C GLU A 236 17.80 -15.76 -6.54
N GLU A 237 16.73 -15.12 -7.01
CA GLU A 237 16.08 -14.02 -6.31
C GLU A 237 14.93 -14.48 -5.38
N ASN A 238 14.55 -15.73 -5.49
CA ASN A 238 13.37 -16.30 -4.82
C ASN A 238 13.79 -17.37 -3.79
N GLU A 239 13.73 -18.64 -4.15
CA GLU A 239 13.99 -19.75 -3.22
C GLU A 239 15.40 -19.75 -2.67
N MET A 240 16.41 -19.36 -3.46
CA MET A 240 17.79 -19.32 -2.98
C MET A 240 18.00 -18.22 -1.93
N VAL A 241 17.33 -17.07 -2.08
CA VAL A 241 17.34 -16.01 -1.07
C VAL A 241 16.69 -16.50 0.23
N ILE A 242 15.56 -17.20 0.15
CA ILE A 242 14.86 -17.73 1.33
C ILE A 242 15.70 -18.82 2.00
N ASP A 243 16.29 -19.72 1.23
CA ASP A 243 17.12 -20.81 1.76
C ASP A 243 18.37 -20.26 2.48
N GLU A 244 19.07 -19.29 1.88
CA GLU A 244 20.23 -18.63 2.49
C GLU A 244 19.85 -17.89 3.79
N PHE A 245 18.75 -17.13 3.75
CA PHE A 245 18.25 -16.42 4.93
C PHE A 245 17.94 -17.39 6.09
N LEU A 246 17.22 -18.47 5.81
CA LEU A 246 16.86 -19.46 6.84
C LEU A 246 18.07 -20.24 7.38
N GLN A 247 19.14 -20.43 6.60
CA GLN A 247 20.41 -21.01 7.09
C GLN A 247 21.12 -20.06 8.06
N ASN A 248 21.09 -18.75 7.80
CA ASN A 248 21.71 -17.74 8.65
C ASN A 248 20.87 -17.41 9.89
N HIS A 249 19.57 -17.68 9.84
CA HIS A 249 18.57 -17.33 10.85
C HIS A 249 17.75 -18.56 11.29
N PRO A 250 18.33 -19.48 12.09
CA PRO A 250 17.65 -20.70 12.54
C PRO A 250 16.41 -20.44 13.43
N GLU A 251 16.27 -19.23 13.95
CA GLU A 251 15.07 -18.75 14.65
C GLU A 251 13.88 -18.53 13.73
N PHE A 252 14.07 -18.44 12.42
CA PHE A 252 12.96 -18.32 11.47
C PHE A 252 12.57 -19.69 10.91
N GLU A 253 11.32 -19.74 10.48
CA GLU A 253 10.76 -20.85 9.72
C GLU A 253 9.87 -20.32 8.58
N ILE A 254 9.73 -21.10 7.51
CA ILE A 254 8.75 -20.81 6.45
C ILE A 254 7.43 -21.47 6.77
N LEU A 255 6.32 -20.73 6.64
CA LEU A 255 4.97 -21.21 6.92
C LEU A 255 4.15 -21.38 5.64
N PRO A 256 3.19 -22.32 5.63
CA PRO A 256 2.20 -22.41 4.55
C PRO A 256 1.26 -21.20 4.58
N VAL A 257 0.76 -20.84 3.41
CA VAL A 257 -0.24 -19.78 3.25
C VAL A 257 -1.66 -20.35 3.14
N LYS A 258 -2.69 -19.48 3.13
CA LYS A 258 -4.09 -19.89 3.01
C LYS A 258 -4.41 -20.61 1.69
N ASN A 259 -5.40 -21.52 1.72
CA ASN A 259 -5.77 -22.39 0.61
C ASN A 259 -6.16 -21.64 -0.67
N GLU A 260 -6.80 -20.46 -0.56
CA GLU A 260 -7.21 -19.67 -1.73
C GLU A 260 -6.00 -19.20 -2.55
N ILE A 261 -4.87 -18.93 -1.88
CA ILE A 261 -3.60 -18.63 -2.54
C ILE A 261 -2.98 -19.90 -3.12
N ILE A 262 -2.96 -21.01 -2.36
CA ILE A 262 -2.41 -22.29 -2.79
C ILE A 262 -3.08 -22.74 -4.10
N ASN A 263 -4.42 -22.68 -4.17
CA ASN A 263 -5.20 -23.10 -5.33
C ASN A 263 -4.97 -22.23 -6.58
N SER A 264 -4.41 -21.01 -6.40
CA SER A 264 -4.16 -20.06 -7.48
C SER A 264 -2.69 -20.00 -7.92
N THR A 265 -1.83 -20.87 -7.38
CA THR A 265 -0.36 -20.76 -7.51
C THR A 265 0.31 -22.11 -7.70
N ARG A 266 1.62 -22.10 -7.92
CA ARG A 266 2.50 -23.28 -7.84
C ARG A 266 3.35 -23.20 -6.57
N ASP A 267 3.82 -24.36 -6.12
CA ASP A 267 4.76 -24.50 -5.00
C ASP A 267 6.11 -23.84 -5.32
N GLY A 268 6.82 -23.45 -4.27
CA GLY A 268 8.24 -23.10 -4.38
C GLY A 268 9.06 -24.29 -4.87
N ILE A 269 10.09 -23.99 -5.62
CA ILE A 269 10.90 -25.00 -6.33
C ILE A 269 12.10 -25.40 -5.47
N ARG A 270 12.25 -26.70 -5.23
CA ARG A 270 13.45 -27.24 -4.63
C ARG A 270 14.57 -27.31 -5.69
N PHE A 271 15.71 -26.76 -5.37
CA PHE A 271 16.91 -26.75 -6.21
C PHE A 271 18.03 -27.62 -5.63
N ASP A 272 19.04 -27.92 -6.43
CA ASP A 272 20.19 -28.70 -5.96
C ASP A 272 20.98 -27.95 -4.86
N GLY A 273 21.21 -28.60 -3.74
CA GLY A 273 21.84 -27.99 -2.56
C GLY A 273 20.89 -27.26 -1.61
N CYS A 274 19.59 -27.15 -1.89
CA CYS A 274 18.61 -26.54 -1.01
C CYS A 274 18.56 -27.24 0.36
N LYS A 275 18.69 -26.45 1.45
CA LYS A 275 18.68 -26.92 2.85
C LYS A 275 17.30 -26.75 3.50
N CYS A 276 16.50 -25.79 3.06
CA CYS A 276 15.15 -25.58 3.57
C CYS A 276 14.23 -26.74 3.19
N GLU A 277 13.82 -27.54 4.16
CA GLU A 277 12.97 -28.73 3.93
C GLU A 277 11.59 -28.34 3.38
N ASN A 278 11.05 -27.22 3.83
CA ASN A 278 9.70 -26.75 3.49
C ASN A 278 9.70 -25.62 2.44
N ILE A 279 10.70 -25.53 1.58
CA ILE A 279 10.80 -24.47 0.55
C ILE A 279 9.57 -24.44 -0.38
N ASN A 280 8.88 -25.58 -0.53
CA ASN A 280 7.63 -25.73 -1.27
C ASN A 280 6.44 -24.95 -0.66
N TYR A 281 6.56 -24.43 0.57
CA TYR A 281 5.55 -23.53 1.16
C TYR A 281 5.59 -22.12 0.54
N ALA A 282 6.73 -21.73 -0.08
CA ALA A 282 6.77 -20.56 -0.94
C ALA A 282 5.81 -20.74 -2.13
N ARG A 283 5.30 -19.63 -2.66
CA ARG A 283 4.29 -19.64 -3.73
C ARG A 283 4.74 -18.85 -4.94
N ARG A 284 4.43 -19.39 -6.12
CA ARG A 284 4.76 -18.80 -7.42
C ARG A 284 3.49 -18.55 -8.21
N PHE A 285 3.25 -17.30 -8.57
CA PHE A 285 2.25 -16.92 -9.55
C PHE A 285 2.86 -16.96 -10.94
N TYR A 286 2.17 -17.61 -11.86
CA TYR A 286 2.51 -17.64 -13.28
C TYR A 286 1.30 -17.21 -14.09
N PRO A 287 1.46 -16.37 -15.14
CA PRO A 287 0.32 -15.86 -15.91
C PRO A 287 -0.49 -16.93 -16.63
N HIS A 288 0.04 -18.14 -16.87
CA HIS A 288 -0.69 -19.28 -17.43
C HIS A 288 -1.41 -20.13 -16.37
N VAL A 289 -1.16 -19.91 -15.09
CA VAL A 289 -1.81 -20.61 -13.97
C VAL A 289 -2.89 -19.73 -13.34
N SER A 290 -2.59 -18.44 -13.17
CA SER A 290 -3.49 -17.46 -12.55
C SER A 290 -3.68 -16.27 -13.47
N ARG A 291 -4.84 -15.62 -13.36
CA ARG A 291 -5.12 -14.37 -14.10
C ARG A 291 -4.36 -13.22 -13.48
N GLY A 292 -3.08 -13.05 -13.85
CA GLY A 292 -2.19 -12.01 -13.32
C GLY A 292 -0.83 -12.03 -13.98
N GLU A 293 0.12 -11.33 -13.39
CA GLU A 293 1.52 -11.32 -13.79
C GLU A 293 2.33 -12.31 -12.94
N GLY A 294 3.67 -12.25 -13.04
CA GLY A 294 4.54 -13.03 -12.19
C GLY A 294 4.68 -12.44 -10.79
N GLN A 295 4.57 -13.28 -9.78
CA GLN A 295 4.84 -12.93 -8.39
C GLN A 295 5.38 -14.16 -7.65
N PHE A 296 6.36 -13.93 -6.78
CA PHE A 296 6.82 -14.90 -5.78
C PHE A 296 6.48 -14.39 -4.40
N MET A 297 6.23 -15.28 -3.45
CA MET A 297 6.13 -14.92 -2.04
C MET A 297 6.45 -16.08 -1.10
N ALA A 298 6.98 -15.73 0.08
CA ALA A 298 7.21 -16.62 1.20
C ALA A 298 6.77 -15.94 2.50
N LEU A 299 6.09 -16.67 3.37
CA LEU A 299 5.72 -16.25 4.72
C LEU A 299 6.73 -16.85 5.70
N LEU A 300 7.48 -15.98 6.38
CA LEU A 300 8.46 -16.34 7.38
C LEU A 300 7.97 -15.93 8.78
N HIS A 301 8.24 -16.78 9.78
CA HIS A 301 7.86 -16.55 11.17
C HIS A 301 9.09 -16.64 12.06
N ASN A 302 9.28 -15.66 12.92
CA ASN A 302 10.30 -15.66 13.97
C ASN A 302 9.79 -16.44 15.18
N LYS A 303 10.36 -17.62 15.44
CA LYS A 303 9.97 -18.51 16.55
C LYS A 303 10.44 -18.04 17.92
N ASN A 304 11.29 -17.01 17.99
CA ASN A 304 11.77 -16.53 19.28
C ASN A 304 10.60 -16.06 20.14
N GLU A 305 10.58 -16.53 21.39
CA GLU A 305 9.72 -16.04 22.45
C GLU A 305 10.54 -15.10 23.34
N GLY A 306 9.97 -13.98 23.77
CA GLY A 306 10.65 -13.03 24.65
C GLY A 306 9.93 -11.70 24.74
N GLU A 307 10.38 -10.86 25.67
CA GLU A 307 9.87 -9.51 25.81
C GLU A 307 10.21 -8.69 24.55
N ASN A 308 9.20 -8.05 23.98
CA ASN A 308 9.36 -7.14 22.88
C ASN A 308 9.66 -5.73 23.40
N TYR A 309 10.40 -4.97 22.64
CA TYR A 309 10.73 -3.59 22.98
C TYR A 309 9.45 -2.74 22.97
N ASP A 310 9.11 -2.13 24.14
CA ASP A 310 8.01 -1.17 24.20
C ASP A 310 8.45 0.15 23.57
N PHE A 311 7.79 0.54 22.52
CA PHE A 311 7.99 1.85 21.89
C PHE A 311 7.48 2.93 22.84
N ASN A 312 8.31 3.98 23.05
CA ASN A 312 7.92 5.10 23.89
C ASN A 312 6.63 5.75 23.37
N THR A 313 5.73 6.01 24.32
CA THR A 313 4.58 6.89 24.05
C THR A 313 5.07 8.30 23.75
N ARG A 314 4.42 8.93 22.80
CA ARG A 314 4.73 10.29 22.39
C ARG A 314 4.55 11.29 23.55
N LYS A 315 5.48 12.21 23.69
CA LYS A 315 5.34 13.35 24.62
C LYS A 315 4.29 14.34 24.10
N ASN A 316 3.43 14.81 24.99
CA ASN A 316 2.44 15.83 24.63
C ASN A 316 3.15 17.17 24.34
N GLU A 317 2.94 17.71 23.16
CA GLU A 317 3.36 19.05 22.77
C GLU A 317 2.22 20.07 22.99
N LYS A 318 2.60 21.32 23.24
CA LYS A 318 1.61 22.41 23.35
C LYS A 318 1.04 22.73 21.97
N ILE A 319 -0.28 22.61 21.85
CA ILE A 319 -1.02 22.87 20.61
C ILE A 319 -1.75 24.20 20.76
N ASP A 320 -1.75 25.00 19.69
CA ASP A 320 -2.50 26.25 19.65
C ASP A 320 -4.01 25.97 19.76
N SER A 321 -4.74 26.78 20.57
CA SER A 321 -6.18 26.60 20.77
C SER A 321 -6.98 26.69 19.46
N CYS A 322 -6.51 27.50 18.50
CA CYS A 322 -7.19 27.63 17.20
C CYS A 322 -7.30 26.33 16.42
N VAL A 323 -6.44 25.33 16.71
CA VAL A 323 -6.54 23.98 16.14
C VAL A 323 -7.77 23.27 16.68
N PHE A 324 -7.96 23.31 18.01
CA PHE A 324 -9.12 22.67 18.63
C PHE A 324 -10.42 23.40 18.28
N ASP A 325 -10.42 24.75 18.25
CA ASP A 325 -11.57 25.56 17.83
C ASP A 325 -11.99 25.21 16.39
N PHE A 326 -11.02 25.00 15.50
CA PHE A 326 -11.27 24.55 14.13
C PHE A 326 -11.88 23.14 14.11
N LEU A 327 -11.27 22.17 14.80
CA LEU A 327 -11.75 20.78 14.84
C LEU A 327 -13.14 20.68 15.44
N ASP A 328 -13.41 21.38 16.56
CA ASP A 328 -14.71 21.45 17.21
C ASP A 328 -15.79 22.09 16.30
N ASN A 329 -15.40 22.99 15.41
CA ASN A 329 -16.33 23.61 14.44
C ASN A 329 -16.68 22.66 13.28
N VAL A 330 -15.71 21.87 12.77
CA VAL A 330 -15.91 21.12 11.52
C VAL A 330 -16.26 19.65 11.72
N LEU A 331 -15.83 19.02 12.83
CA LEU A 331 -16.03 17.60 13.09
C LEU A 331 -17.15 17.36 14.12
N GLU A 332 -17.90 16.28 13.95
CA GLU A 332 -18.87 15.78 14.91
C GLU A 332 -18.20 15.29 16.20
N SER A 333 -17.10 14.55 16.03
CA SER A 333 -16.28 14.00 17.11
C SER A 333 -14.86 13.68 16.65
N TYR A 334 -13.91 13.75 17.57
CA TYR A 334 -12.52 13.31 17.37
C TYR A 334 -11.86 13.08 18.74
N ASP A 335 -10.80 12.31 18.76
CA ASP A 335 -10.00 12.08 19.96
C ASP A 335 -8.91 13.14 20.09
N LYS A 336 -9.03 13.99 21.13
CA LYS A 336 -8.07 15.08 21.41
C LYS A 336 -6.66 14.56 21.69
N SER A 337 -6.51 13.35 22.21
CA SER A 337 -5.20 12.75 22.52
C SER A 337 -4.38 12.45 21.26
N GLN A 338 -5.04 12.26 20.11
CA GLN A 338 -4.41 12.03 18.82
C GLN A 338 -3.96 13.31 18.11
N VAL A 339 -4.35 14.49 18.61
CA VAL A 339 -3.88 15.76 18.04
C VAL A 339 -2.49 16.09 18.57
N THR A 340 -1.54 16.37 17.68
CA THR A 340 -0.15 16.67 18.03
C THR A 340 0.51 17.58 16.99
N MET A 341 1.79 17.89 17.19
CA MET A 341 2.61 18.63 16.23
C MET A 341 3.66 17.71 15.60
N TYR A 342 3.89 17.84 14.32
CA TYR A 342 5.02 17.24 13.63
C TYR A 342 5.60 18.21 12.61
N ASN A 343 6.90 18.49 12.70
CA ASN A 343 7.61 19.46 11.83
C ASN A 343 6.89 20.83 11.72
N GLY A 344 6.30 21.31 12.82
CA GLY A 344 5.64 22.61 12.89
C GLY A 344 4.19 22.66 12.42
N ASN A 345 3.62 21.55 11.96
CA ASN A 345 2.21 21.45 11.57
C ASN A 345 1.41 20.63 12.57
N PRO A 346 0.14 20.98 12.83
CA PRO A 346 -0.78 20.13 13.59
C PRO A 346 -1.13 18.90 12.75
N ILE A 347 -0.99 17.72 13.37
CA ILE A 347 -1.34 16.43 12.77
C ILE A 347 -2.30 15.65 13.67
N TYR A 348 -3.00 14.69 13.07
CA TYR A 348 -3.79 13.68 13.77
C TYR A 348 -3.08 12.33 13.66
N PHE A 349 -2.55 11.82 14.79
CA PHE A 349 -1.75 10.61 14.84
C PHE A 349 -1.81 9.97 16.23
N THR A 350 -1.75 8.63 16.31
CA THR A 350 -1.82 7.89 17.57
C THR A 350 -0.74 8.33 18.58
N PRO A 351 -1.06 8.41 19.89
CA PRO A 351 -0.07 8.67 20.94
C PRO A 351 0.86 7.47 21.20
N ASP A 352 0.46 6.26 20.80
CA ASP A 352 1.14 5.01 21.15
C ASP A 352 2.36 4.69 20.27
N PHE A 353 2.73 5.60 19.37
CA PHE A 353 3.88 5.45 18.50
C PHE A 353 4.63 6.78 18.34
N GLU A 354 5.86 6.83 18.84
CA GLU A 354 6.69 8.01 18.73
C GLU A 354 7.49 7.99 17.42
N VAL A 355 7.41 9.06 16.64
CA VAL A 355 8.25 9.29 15.47
C VAL A 355 9.18 10.47 15.74
N LYS A 356 10.48 10.21 15.84
CA LYS A 356 11.48 11.26 16.06
C LYS A 356 11.46 12.28 14.93
N LYS A 357 11.68 13.55 15.28
CA LYS A 357 11.77 14.65 14.30
C LYS A 357 12.81 14.34 13.22
N GLY A 358 12.46 14.57 11.96
CA GLY A 358 13.35 14.35 10.81
C GLY A 358 13.45 12.90 10.34
N VAL A 359 12.74 11.96 10.96
CA VAL A 359 12.69 10.55 10.53
C VAL A 359 11.66 10.37 9.42
N ALA A 360 10.44 10.87 9.60
CA ALA A 360 9.39 10.69 8.63
C ALA A 360 9.44 11.76 7.52
N PHE A 361 9.18 11.31 6.30
CA PHE A 361 8.83 12.15 5.16
C PHE A 361 7.43 12.75 5.33
N SER A 362 6.47 11.92 5.81
CA SER A 362 5.14 12.34 6.27
C SER A 362 4.73 11.50 7.48
N CYS A 363 4.00 12.10 8.43
CA CYS A 363 3.55 11.44 9.65
C CYS A 363 2.11 11.79 9.94
N GLY A 364 1.25 10.77 10.08
CA GLY A 364 -0.17 10.92 10.39
C GLY A 364 -0.93 11.74 9.36
N VAL A 365 -2.02 12.35 9.80
CA VAL A 365 -2.89 13.19 8.96
C VAL A 365 -2.56 14.66 9.20
N ASN A 366 -2.03 15.35 8.21
CA ASN A 366 -1.82 16.80 8.27
C ASN A 366 -3.18 17.52 8.33
N ILE A 367 -3.48 18.15 9.47
CA ILE A 367 -4.74 18.89 9.69
C ILE A 367 -4.74 20.16 8.84
N GLY A 368 -3.62 20.84 8.75
CA GLY A 368 -3.52 22.08 8.00
C GLY A 368 -2.38 22.97 8.51
N GLU A 369 -2.35 24.17 7.98
CA GLU A 369 -1.35 25.17 8.35
C GLU A 369 -1.96 26.19 9.31
N VAL A 370 -1.29 26.45 10.44
CA VAL A 370 -1.70 27.48 11.40
C VAL A 370 -1.38 28.86 10.82
N ARG A 371 -2.39 29.69 10.64
CA ARG A 371 -2.30 31.07 10.13
C ARG A 371 -2.85 32.03 11.16
N LYS A 372 -2.00 32.82 11.80
CA LYS A 372 -2.39 33.78 12.87
C LYS A 372 -3.42 33.18 13.85
N ASN A 373 -4.72 33.25 13.54
CA ASN A 373 -5.81 32.81 14.41
C ASN A 373 -6.75 31.81 13.73
N TYR A 374 -6.36 31.16 12.65
CA TYR A 374 -7.17 30.16 11.95
C TYR A 374 -6.32 29.06 11.32
N ILE A 375 -6.96 27.95 11.00
CA ILE A 375 -6.36 26.84 10.27
C ILE A 375 -6.74 26.94 8.78
N GLN A 376 -5.73 26.86 7.90
CA GLN A 376 -5.92 26.56 6.49
C GLN A 376 -5.84 25.04 6.34
N PRO A 377 -6.96 24.33 6.18
CA PRO A 377 -6.95 22.86 6.20
C PRO A 377 -6.22 22.28 4.99
N HIS A 378 -5.52 21.17 5.21
CA HIS A 378 -4.86 20.39 4.17
C HIS A 378 -5.84 19.42 3.52
N HIS A 379 -5.63 19.05 2.25
CA HIS A 379 -6.47 18.11 1.52
C HIS A 379 -6.55 16.74 2.22
N GLN A 380 -5.44 16.25 2.74
CA GLN A 380 -5.36 15.00 3.48
C GLN A 380 -6.34 14.96 4.66
N PHE A 381 -6.54 16.08 5.37
CA PHE A 381 -7.49 16.16 6.47
C PHE A 381 -8.92 15.87 6.03
N PHE A 382 -9.37 16.44 4.91
CA PHE A 382 -10.69 16.13 4.34
C PHE A 382 -10.79 14.66 3.95
N MET A 383 -9.76 14.11 3.31
CA MET A 383 -9.77 12.71 2.88
C MET A 383 -9.82 11.72 4.04
N ALA A 384 -9.10 12.01 5.14
CA ALA A 384 -8.99 11.11 6.28
C ALA A 384 -10.13 11.22 7.30
N MET A 385 -10.68 12.43 7.47
CA MET A 385 -11.67 12.77 8.50
C MET A 385 -13.06 13.11 7.92
N GLY A 386 -13.23 13.00 6.60
CA GLY A 386 -14.44 13.47 5.93
C GLY A 386 -15.73 12.78 6.36
N ASP A 387 -15.63 11.52 6.80
CA ASP A 387 -16.76 10.78 7.41
C ASP A 387 -17.28 11.44 8.70
N LYS A 388 -16.44 12.19 9.40
CA LYS A 388 -16.76 12.90 10.66
C LYS A 388 -17.15 14.37 10.46
N PHE A 389 -17.13 14.90 9.24
CA PHE A 389 -17.50 16.29 9.00
C PHE A 389 -18.99 16.52 9.26
N LYS A 390 -19.29 17.63 9.94
CA LYS A 390 -20.68 18.09 10.19
C LYS A 390 -21.40 18.50 8.90
N ARG A 391 -20.65 19.08 7.94
CA ARG A 391 -21.19 19.60 6.67
C ARG A 391 -20.69 18.75 5.53
N LYS A 392 -21.60 18.13 4.79
CA LYS A 392 -21.33 17.26 3.64
C LYS A 392 -22.18 17.67 2.46
N ILE A 393 -21.61 17.65 1.28
CA ILE A 393 -22.29 17.91 0.01
C ILE A 393 -22.15 16.62 -0.81
N GLU A 394 -23.21 15.81 -0.78
CA GLU A 394 -23.24 14.58 -1.58
C GLU A 394 -23.60 14.90 -3.02
N LEU A 395 -22.78 14.44 -3.98
CA LEU A 395 -22.99 14.63 -5.41
C LEU A 395 -23.18 13.28 -6.10
N PRO A 396 -24.14 13.14 -7.02
CA PRO A 396 -24.28 11.93 -7.83
C PRO A 396 -23.01 11.65 -8.65
N LEU A 397 -22.70 10.37 -8.84
CA LEU A 397 -21.46 9.90 -9.47
C LEU A 397 -21.25 10.45 -10.91
N ASP A 398 -22.33 10.65 -11.64
CA ASP A 398 -22.36 11.13 -13.04
C ASP A 398 -22.73 12.60 -13.17
N SER A 399 -22.88 13.34 -12.04
CA SER A 399 -23.33 14.72 -12.04
C SER A 399 -22.33 15.69 -12.68
N GLU A 400 -22.84 16.74 -13.30
CA GLU A 400 -22.03 17.83 -13.83
C GLU A 400 -21.29 18.60 -12.73
N ASP A 401 -21.91 18.79 -11.57
CA ASP A 401 -21.29 19.49 -10.44
C ASP A 401 -20.10 18.72 -9.87
N LEU A 402 -20.12 17.38 -9.86
CA LEU A 402 -18.97 16.58 -9.48
C LEU A 402 -17.81 16.76 -10.47
N ARG A 403 -18.11 16.81 -11.77
CA ARG A 403 -17.10 17.09 -12.80
C ARG A 403 -16.51 18.49 -12.64
N LYS A 404 -17.35 19.52 -12.46
CA LYS A 404 -16.91 20.91 -12.17
C LYS A 404 -16.00 20.93 -10.93
N TYR A 405 -16.42 20.26 -9.85
CA TYR A 405 -15.60 20.18 -8.65
C TYR A 405 -14.22 19.55 -8.90
N LEU A 406 -14.16 18.43 -9.62
CA LEU A 406 -12.88 17.77 -9.95
C LEU A 406 -12.00 18.59 -10.91
N HIS A 407 -12.58 19.48 -11.72
CA HIS A 407 -11.85 20.47 -12.54
C HIS A 407 -11.37 21.67 -11.73
N GLY A 408 -11.85 21.83 -10.48
CA GLY A 408 -11.46 22.92 -9.59
C GLY A 408 -12.37 24.13 -9.64
N GLU A 409 -13.58 23.98 -10.18
CA GLU A 409 -14.60 25.02 -10.25
C GLU A 409 -15.42 25.10 -8.96
N GLU A 410 -16.08 26.23 -8.73
CA GLU A 410 -17.06 26.41 -7.66
C GLU A 410 -18.40 25.75 -8.06
N ILE A 411 -19.13 25.23 -7.07
CA ILE A 411 -20.47 24.67 -7.27
C ILE A 411 -21.47 25.38 -6.35
N ASN A 412 -22.74 25.43 -6.76
CA ASN A 412 -23.82 25.95 -5.91
C ASN A 412 -24.25 24.88 -4.90
N THR A 413 -24.72 25.32 -3.73
CA THR A 413 -25.12 24.39 -2.66
C THR A 413 -26.04 25.08 -1.65
N ASP A 414 -26.95 24.32 -1.06
CA ASP A 414 -27.78 24.74 0.08
C ASP A 414 -27.12 24.44 1.44
N CYS A 415 -25.88 23.89 1.43
CA CYS A 415 -25.13 23.60 2.63
C CYS A 415 -24.81 24.90 3.40
N GLU A 416 -24.81 24.81 4.73
CA GLU A 416 -24.49 25.93 5.63
C GLU A 416 -23.07 26.47 5.40
N ASN A 417 -22.92 27.80 5.67
CA ASN A 417 -21.60 28.45 5.58
C ASN A 417 -20.55 27.77 6.48
N GLY A 418 -19.34 27.65 5.96
CA GLY A 418 -18.20 27.05 6.67
C GLY A 418 -17.43 26.03 5.84
N TRP A 419 -16.53 25.31 6.47
CA TRP A 419 -15.82 24.21 5.84
C TRP A 419 -16.73 22.99 5.72
N ALA A 420 -16.76 22.39 4.54
CA ALA A 420 -17.54 21.20 4.23
C ALA A 420 -16.70 20.23 3.37
N VAL A 421 -17.15 19.00 3.26
CA VAL A 421 -16.60 18.01 2.35
C VAL A 421 -17.56 17.75 1.20
N VAL A 422 -17.00 17.49 0.01
CA VAL A 422 -17.74 16.94 -1.13
C VAL A 422 -17.60 15.43 -1.08
N THR A 423 -18.73 14.72 -1.22
CA THR A 423 -18.80 13.27 -1.18
C THR A 423 -19.45 12.71 -2.44
N VAL A 424 -19.11 11.47 -2.80
CA VAL A 424 -19.72 10.68 -3.86
C VAL A 424 -19.87 9.24 -3.37
N CYS A 425 -21.05 8.65 -3.47
CA CYS A 425 -21.37 7.35 -2.86
C CYS A 425 -20.92 7.31 -1.37
N GLY A 426 -21.12 8.38 -0.62
CA GLY A 426 -20.67 8.52 0.77
C GLY A 426 -19.15 8.69 0.96
N CYS A 427 -18.34 8.56 -0.11
CA CYS A 427 -16.89 8.69 -0.05
C CYS A 427 -16.44 10.12 -0.26
N THR A 428 -15.63 10.66 0.66
CA THR A 428 -15.09 12.02 0.53
C THR A 428 -14.12 12.13 -0.62
N VAL A 429 -14.36 13.14 -1.48
CA VAL A 429 -13.49 13.50 -2.62
C VAL A 429 -12.54 14.64 -2.26
N GLY A 430 -12.98 15.55 -1.37
CA GLY A 430 -12.15 16.67 -0.91
C GLY A 430 -12.96 17.75 -0.20
N GLY A 431 -12.34 18.90 0.04
CA GLY A 431 -12.90 19.99 0.82
C GLY A 431 -13.37 21.19 0.00
N VAL A 432 -14.33 21.92 0.57
CA VAL A 432 -14.82 23.20 0.08
C VAL A 432 -15.02 24.18 1.26
N LYS A 433 -15.01 25.47 0.96
CA LYS A 433 -15.49 26.50 1.88
C LYS A 433 -16.77 27.11 1.36
N VAL A 434 -17.89 26.84 2.05
CA VAL A 434 -19.19 27.39 1.67
C VAL A 434 -19.32 28.81 2.16
N VAL A 435 -19.72 29.72 1.26
CA VAL A 435 -19.99 31.12 1.53
C VAL A 435 -21.20 31.56 0.68
N SER A 436 -22.29 31.94 1.32
CA SER A 436 -23.49 32.48 0.65
C SER A 436 -24.01 31.60 -0.50
N GLY A 437 -24.18 30.30 -0.23
CA GLY A 437 -24.72 29.34 -1.20
C GLY A 437 -23.73 28.88 -2.30
N ARG A 438 -22.44 29.27 -2.19
CA ARG A 438 -21.37 28.83 -3.10
C ARG A 438 -20.32 28.04 -2.36
N ALA A 439 -20.02 26.86 -2.83
CA ALA A 439 -18.93 26.03 -2.34
C ALA A 439 -17.64 26.34 -3.11
N LYS A 440 -16.77 27.15 -2.49
CA LYS A 440 -15.45 27.50 -3.04
C LYS A 440 -14.55 26.30 -3.02
N ASN A 441 -14.01 25.95 -4.15
CA ASN A 441 -13.22 24.75 -4.39
C ASN A 441 -11.86 24.78 -3.67
N HIS A 442 -11.56 23.74 -2.87
CA HIS A 442 -10.26 23.51 -2.22
C HIS A 442 -9.59 22.21 -2.72
N TYR A 443 -10.04 21.64 -3.85
CA TYR A 443 -9.40 20.50 -4.47
C TYR A 443 -8.01 20.87 -5.01
N PRO A 444 -6.94 20.11 -4.71
CA PRO A 444 -5.57 20.48 -5.07
C PRO A 444 -5.38 20.62 -6.59
N LYS A 445 -4.71 21.67 -7.03
CA LYS A 445 -4.49 21.93 -8.47
C LYS A 445 -3.81 20.76 -9.18
N GLY A 446 -2.87 20.08 -8.51
CA GLY A 446 -2.13 18.93 -9.10
C GLY A 446 -2.93 17.64 -9.20
N LEU A 447 -4.15 17.58 -8.64
CA LEU A 447 -5.03 16.41 -8.69
C LEU A 447 -6.24 16.61 -9.61
N ARG A 448 -6.41 17.81 -10.19
CA ARG A 448 -7.56 18.13 -11.03
C ARG A 448 -7.55 17.31 -12.30
N SER A 449 -8.72 16.81 -12.69
CA SER A 449 -8.93 16.21 -14.01
C SER A 449 -8.75 17.30 -15.08
N LEU A 450 -8.03 17.01 -16.14
CA LEU A 450 -7.87 17.89 -17.30
C LEU A 450 -8.93 17.57 -18.36
#